data_c04eb94977791e5432c52dbd9d4c2ca3
#
_entry.id   c04eb94977791e5432c52dbd9d4c2ca3
#
_cell.length_a   1.000
_cell.length_b   1.000
_cell.length_c   1.000
_cell.angle_alpha   90.00
_cell.angle_beta   90.00
_cell.angle_gamma   90.00
#
_symmetry.space_group_name_H-M   'P 1'
#
loop_
_entity.id
_entity.type
_entity.pdbx_description
1 polymer ?
#
loop_
_entity_poly.entity_id
_entity_poly.type
_entity_poly.pdbx_seq_one_letter_code
_entity_poly.pdbx_strand_id
1 'polypeptide(L)'
;MKSKIIVALLIMNMVISASAQNQNQYGLVYRDAISENVVGKVTIHPVSYEVGGIGVVANIYTPANYDSSKEYVAIVVAHPNGGVKEQV
;
A
#
# COMPACT_ATOMS: atom_id res chain seq x y z
N MET A 1 -42.46 -5.30 -12.92
CA MET A 1 -41.72 -6.26 -12.07
C MET A 1 -40.41 -6.71 -12.66
N LYS A 2 -40.34 -7.05 -13.96
CA LYS A 2 -39.11 -7.50 -14.60
C LYS A 2 -38.00 -6.45 -14.61
N SER A 3 -38.34 -5.14 -14.73
CA SER A 3 -37.35 -4.05 -14.73
C SER A 3 -36.64 -3.87 -13.39
N LYS A 4 -37.30 -4.14 -12.26
CA LYS A 4 -36.68 -4.03 -10.92
C LYS A 4 -35.62 -5.10 -10.67
N ILE A 5 -35.79 -6.29 -11.18
CA ILE A 5 -34.82 -7.40 -11.07
C ILE A 5 -33.57 -7.10 -11.89
N ILE A 6 -33.70 -6.55 -13.09
CA ILE A 6 -32.60 -6.19 -13.96
C ILE A 6 -31.74 -5.09 -13.34
N VAL A 7 -32.34 -4.08 -12.72
CA VAL A 7 -31.62 -3.00 -12.03
C VAL A 7 -30.81 -3.52 -10.85
N ALA A 8 -31.36 -4.45 -10.05
CA ALA A 8 -30.64 -5.06 -8.92
C ALA A 8 -29.41 -5.85 -9.39
N LEU A 9 -29.51 -6.61 -10.48
CA LEU A 9 -28.37 -7.34 -11.04
C LEU A 9 -27.27 -6.43 -11.54
N LEU A 10 -27.60 -5.31 -12.17
CA LEU A 10 -26.62 -4.31 -12.64
C LEU A 10 -25.87 -3.67 -11.46
N ILE A 11 -26.54 -3.35 -10.38
CA ILE A 11 -25.92 -2.79 -9.16
C ILE A 11 -24.94 -3.79 -8.55
N MET A 12 -25.27 -5.06 -8.45
CA MET A 12 -24.38 -6.09 -7.93
C MET A 12 -23.10 -6.24 -8.77
N ASN A 13 -23.21 -6.20 -10.10
CA ASN A 13 -22.06 -6.26 -10.99
C ASN A 13 -21.13 -5.07 -10.81
N MET A 14 -21.65 -3.87 -10.61
CA MET A 14 -20.84 -2.67 -10.34
C MET A 14 -20.08 -2.76 -9.02
N VAL A 15 -20.68 -3.30 -7.96
CA VAL A 15 -20.03 -3.49 -6.66
C VAL A 15 -18.87 -4.47 -6.75
N ILE A 16 -19.04 -5.59 -7.46
CA ILE A 16 -17.97 -6.58 -7.67
C ILE A 16 -16.80 -5.98 -8.45
N SER A 17 -17.07 -5.21 -9.50
CA SER A 17 -16.02 -4.56 -10.30
C SER A 17 -15.24 -3.53 -9.49
N ALA A 18 -15.92 -2.74 -8.63
CA ALA A 18 -15.26 -1.75 -7.78
C ALA A 18 -14.32 -2.39 -6.76
N SER A 19 -14.70 -3.52 -6.13
CA SER A 19 -13.83 -4.21 -5.16
C SER A 19 -12.62 -4.88 -5.81
N ALA A 20 -12.69 -5.28 -7.08
CA ALA A 20 -11.57 -5.89 -7.80
C ALA A 20 -10.47 -4.87 -8.18
N GLN A 21 -10.78 -3.57 -8.20
CA GLN A 21 -9.84 -2.51 -8.62
C GLN A 21 -8.95 -1.96 -7.50
N ASN A 22 -9.18 -2.33 -6.24
CA ASN A 22 -8.51 -1.77 -5.07
C ASN A 22 -7.38 -2.65 -4.51
N GLN A 23 -6.69 -3.39 -5.38
CA GLN A 23 -5.58 -4.25 -4.95
C GLN A 23 -4.26 -3.51 -5.09
N ASN A 24 -3.40 -3.61 -4.04
CA ASN A 24 -2.01 -3.17 -4.05
C ASN A 24 -1.83 -1.67 -4.35
N GLN A 25 -2.43 -0.82 -3.53
CA GLN A 25 -2.32 0.64 -3.68
C GLN A 25 -0.87 1.17 -3.56
N TYR A 26 0.06 0.39 -3.00
CA TYR A 26 1.46 0.78 -2.83
C TYR A 26 2.36 0.36 -3.99
N GLY A 27 1.84 -0.36 -4.98
CA GLY A 27 2.59 -0.78 -6.16
C GLY A 27 3.69 -1.80 -5.90
N LEU A 28 3.65 -2.52 -4.77
CA LEU A 28 4.65 -3.53 -4.42
C LEU A 28 4.55 -4.75 -5.34
N VAL A 29 5.70 -5.31 -5.74
CA VAL A 29 5.77 -6.34 -6.80
C VAL A 29 6.15 -7.73 -6.29
N TYR A 30 6.30 -7.92 -4.98
CA TYR A 30 6.64 -9.23 -4.40
C TYR A 30 5.41 -9.94 -3.84
N ARG A 31 5.55 -11.26 -3.64
CA ARG A 31 4.48 -12.09 -3.08
C ARG A 31 4.15 -11.65 -1.65
N ASP A 32 2.87 -11.67 -1.32
CA ASP A 32 2.35 -11.31 0.02
C ASP A 32 2.69 -9.88 0.45
N ALA A 33 2.89 -8.99 -0.54
CA ALA A 33 3.13 -7.58 -0.29
C ALA A 33 1.94 -6.93 0.43
N ILE A 34 2.25 -5.91 1.24
CA ILE A 34 1.21 -5.14 1.93
C ILE A 34 0.35 -4.41 0.90
N SER A 35 -0.94 -4.66 0.88
CA SER A 35 -1.91 -3.97 0.01
C SER A 35 -2.69 -2.88 0.75
N GLU A 36 -2.76 -2.97 2.08
CA GLU A 36 -3.39 -1.98 2.95
C GLU A 36 -2.78 -2.05 4.35
N ASN A 37 -2.82 -0.95 5.09
CA ASN A 37 -2.38 -0.93 6.49
C ASN A 37 -3.49 -1.49 7.38
N VAL A 38 -3.13 -2.46 8.24
CA VAL A 38 -4.03 -3.10 9.18
C VAL A 38 -3.47 -2.94 10.60
N VAL A 39 -4.31 -2.50 11.55
CA VAL A 39 -3.94 -2.35 12.95
C VAL A 39 -3.47 -3.71 13.51
N GLY A 40 -2.35 -3.69 14.23
CA GLY A 40 -1.74 -4.89 14.82
C GLY A 40 -0.80 -5.65 13.89
N LYS A 41 -0.55 -5.12 12.69
CA LYS A 41 0.42 -5.69 11.73
C LYS A 41 1.44 -4.65 11.32
N VAL A 42 2.50 -5.08 10.64
CA VAL A 42 3.46 -4.17 10.02
C VAL A 42 2.72 -3.24 9.05
N THR A 43 3.01 -1.96 9.13
CA THR A 43 2.41 -0.95 8.26
C THR A 43 3.46 -0.30 7.37
N ILE A 44 3.03 0.20 6.21
CA ILE A 44 3.86 0.88 5.23
C ILE A 44 3.45 2.35 5.13
N HIS A 45 4.44 3.24 5.07
CA HIS A 45 4.23 4.68 4.95
C HIS A 45 5.09 5.23 3.81
N PRO A 46 4.50 5.46 2.62
CA PRO A 46 5.23 6.13 1.54
C PRO A 46 5.56 7.56 1.93
N VAL A 47 6.80 7.96 1.72
CA VAL A 47 7.29 9.30 2.04
C VAL A 47 8.08 9.88 0.86
N SER A 48 8.14 11.21 0.79
CA SER A 48 9.01 11.93 -0.13
C SER A 48 9.74 13.04 0.63
N TYR A 49 11.01 13.26 0.27
CA TYR A 49 11.84 14.29 0.89
C TYR A 49 12.88 14.78 -0.11
N GLU A 50 13.55 15.89 0.20
CA GLU A 50 14.59 16.42 -0.65
C GLU A 50 15.97 16.31 0.01
N VAL A 51 16.97 15.93 -0.81
CA VAL A 51 18.38 15.89 -0.41
C VAL A 51 19.18 16.65 -1.48
N GLY A 52 19.79 17.76 -1.11
CA GLY A 52 20.57 18.56 -2.03
C GLY A 52 19.81 19.03 -3.28
N GLY A 53 18.52 19.36 -3.16
CA GLY A 53 17.66 19.75 -4.25
C GLY A 53 17.10 18.62 -5.10
N ILE A 54 17.38 17.35 -4.74
CA ILE A 54 16.88 16.17 -5.43
C ILE A 54 15.73 15.57 -4.64
N GLY A 55 14.58 15.33 -5.30
CA GLY A 55 13.44 14.66 -4.70
C GLY A 55 13.71 13.15 -4.54
N VAL A 56 13.52 12.63 -3.34
CA VAL A 56 13.71 11.22 -3.00
C VAL A 56 12.39 10.66 -2.48
N VAL A 57 12.02 9.46 -2.93
CA VAL A 57 10.86 8.73 -2.45
C VAL A 57 11.30 7.45 -1.75
N ALA A 58 10.60 7.09 -0.68
CA ALA A 58 10.92 5.91 0.11
C ALA A 58 9.65 5.32 0.71
N ASN A 59 9.73 4.07 1.13
CA ASN A 59 8.72 3.44 1.97
C ASN A 59 9.31 3.23 3.37
N ILE A 60 8.60 3.69 4.39
CA ILE A 60 8.93 3.42 5.79
C ILE A 60 8.00 2.32 6.28
N TYR A 61 8.59 1.25 6.83
CA TYR A 61 7.85 0.16 7.44
C TYR A 61 7.94 0.28 8.96
N THR A 62 6.82 0.30 9.63
CA THR A 62 6.77 0.30 11.09
C THR A 62 6.25 -1.03 11.62
N PRO A 63 6.79 -1.52 12.76
CA PRO A 63 6.35 -2.81 13.32
C PRO A 63 4.91 -2.75 13.80
N ALA A 64 4.33 -3.93 14.02
CA ALA A 64 3.04 -4.05 14.67
C ALA A 64 3.07 -3.32 16.03
N ASN A 65 2.00 -2.60 16.35
CA ASN A 65 1.88 -1.85 17.61
C ASN A 65 2.98 -0.78 17.80
N TYR A 66 3.41 -0.16 16.71
CA TYR A 66 4.40 0.92 16.72
C TYR A 66 3.94 2.07 17.63
N ASP A 67 4.84 2.53 18.50
CA ASP A 67 4.62 3.64 19.41
C ASP A 67 5.70 4.71 19.15
N SER A 68 5.29 5.87 18.62
CA SER A 68 6.21 6.96 18.24
C SER A 68 6.92 7.60 19.45
N SER A 69 6.48 7.35 20.67
CA SER A 69 7.15 7.81 21.89
C SER A 69 8.32 6.93 22.33
N LYS A 70 8.50 5.76 21.71
CA LYS A 70 9.58 4.82 22.00
C LYS A 70 10.67 4.90 20.95
N GLU A 71 11.86 4.48 21.32
CA GLU A 71 13.00 4.35 20.40
C GLU A 71 13.07 2.94 19.84
N TYR A 72 13.41 2.85 18.55
CA TYR A 72 13.52 1.59 17.82
C TYR A 72 14.82 1.55 17.04
N VAL A 73 15.36 0.35 16.84
CA VAL A 73 16.45 0.13 15.89
C VAL A 73 15.91 0.35 14.48
N ALA A 74 16.62 1.14 13.67
CA ALA A 74 16.25 1.39 12.27
C ALA A 74 17.18 0.63 11.33
N ILE A 75 16.60 0.04 10.28
CA ILE A 75 17.32 -0.62 9.21
C ILE A 75 17.02 0.14 7.92
N VAL A 76 18.07 0.55 7.21
CA VAL A 76 17.95 1.24 5.93
C VAL A 76 18.31 0.26 4.82
N VAL A 77 17.41 0.11 3.84
CA VAL A 77 17.61 -0.75 2.68
C VAL A 77 17.53 0.10 1.42
N ALA A 78 18.52 0.01 0.56
CA ALA A 78 18.53 0.66 -0.74
C ALA A 78 18.33 -0.38 -1.84
N HIS A 79 17.53 -0.05 -2.85
CA HIS A 79 17.36 -0.91 -4.02
C HIS A 79 18.67 -0.99 -4.83
N PRO A 80 18.89 -2.08 -5.59
CA PRO A 80 20.05 -2.17 -6.45
C PRO A 80 19.97 -1.18 -7.61
N ASN A 81 21.09 -0.92 -8.27
CA ASN A 81 21.15 -0.05 -9.44
C ASN A 81 20.14 -0.53 -10.51
N GLY A 82 19.29 0.37 -10.99
CA GLY A 82 18.21 0.04 -11.91
C GLY A 82 16.94 -0.49 -11.26
N GLY A 83 16.91 -0.65 -9.93
CA GLY A 83 15.70 -1.03 -9.19
C GLY A 83 14.87 0.16 -8.73
N VAL A 84 13.77 -0.11 -8.06
CA VAL A 84 12.88 0.88 -7.45
C VAL A 84 12.51 0.45 -6.02
N LYS A 85 12.04 1.40 -5.21
CA LYS A 85 11.72 1.16 -3.79
C LYS A 85 10.68 0.05 -3.56
N GLU A 86 9.82 -0.19 -4.53
CA GLU A 86 8.78 -1.22 -4.46
C GLU A 86 9.31 -2.65 -4.61
N GLN A 87 10.59 -2.80 -4.97
CA GLN A 87 11.24 -4.11 -5.18
C GLN A 87 12.04 -4.59 -3.95
N VAL A 88 12.03 -3.84 -2.88
CA VAL A 88 12.86 -4.14 -1.70
C VAL A 88 12.01 -4.50 -0.51
#